data_8932b622cb84c8fb74b592f9356c0e61
#
_entry.id   8932b622cb84c8fb74b592f9356c0e61
#
_cell.length_a   1.000
_cell.length_b   1.000
_cell.length_c   1.000
_cell.angle_alpha   90.00
_cell.angle_beta   90.00
_cell.angle_gamma   90.00
#
_symmetry.space_group_name_H-M   'P 1'
#
loop_
_entity.id
_entity.type
_entity.pdbx_description
1 polymer ?
#
loop_
_entity_poly.entity_id
_entity_poly.type
_entity_poly.pdbx_seq_one_letter_code
_entity_poly.pdbx_strand_id
1 'polypeptide(L)'
;MSNYEHDWRPAMHMSPHATYRHRVAAHELTDRITPTSDVFVLAHFGVVRIQPDAWRLHVTGMVNRPAAISLHELRELPKIELEAFIKCAGFPHDHTIATRNVSNAVWGGVRLSEVLRQVDVRDGASFVWAFAPDHGSYADFSADCYIKDIPLTRGLADDVLLAYE
;
A
#
# COMPACT_ATOMS: atom_id res chain seq x y z
N MET A 1 -14.43 11.60 -20.14
CA MET A 1 -13.11 11.12 -19.68
C MET A 1 -12.53 12.29 -18.89
N SER A 2 -12.49 12.17 -17.59
CA SER A 2 -12.01 13.22 -16.67
C SER A 2 -10.49 13.17 -16.66
N ASN A 3 -9.85 14.29 -16.98
CA ASN A 3 -8.40 14.45 -16.90
C ASN A 3 -7.97 14.46 -15.43
N TYR A 4 -7.65 13.29 -14.89
CA TYR A 4 -6.98 13.18 -13.60
C TYR A 4 -5.46 13.31 -13.80
N GLU A 5 -5.02 14.44 -14.34
CA GLU A 5 -3.62 14.84 -14.32
C GLU A 5 -3.30 15.51 -12.98
N HIS A 6 -3.25 14.75 -11.91
CA HIS A 6 -2.44 15.14 -10.77
C HIS A 6 -1.06 14.56 -10.98
N ASP A 7 -0.13 15.41 -11.39
CA ASP A 7 1.27 15.05 -11.53
C ASP A 7 1.88 14.87 -10.12
N TRP A 8 1.73 13.67 -9.57
CA TRP A 8 2.34 13.23 -8.31
C TRP A 8 3.81 12.80 -8.50
N ARG A 9 4.31 12.76 -9.74
CA ARG A 9 5.63 12.29 -10.11
C ARG A 9 6.82 13.12 -9.61
N PRO A 10 6.73 14.44 -9.42
CA PRO A 10 7.89 15.23 -8.99
C PRO A 10 8.42 14.88 -7.58
N ALA A 11 7.61 14.29 -6.72
CA ALA A 11 8.00 13.93 -5.36
C ALA A 11 8.60 12.51 -5.23
N MET A 12 8.74 11.77 -6.34
CA MET A 12 9.05 10.35 -6.33
C MET A 12 10.16 10.00 -7.32
N HIS A 13 11.23 9.39 -6.81
CA HIS A 13 12.28 8.81 -7.62
C HIS A 13 12.21 7.29 -7.52
N MET A 14 12.00 6.62 -8.65
CA MET A 14 12.19 5.18 -8.75
C MET A 14 13.67 4.87 -8.84
N SER A 15 14.15 3.91 -8.04
CA SER A 15 15.43 3.28 -8.34
C SER A 15 15.32 2.56 -9.69
N PRO A 16 16.30 2.70 -10.60
CA PRO A 16 16.15 2.08 -11.92
C PRO A 16 16.03 0.57 -11.81
N HIS A 17 14.91 0.06 -12.28
CA HIS A 17 14.57 -1.24 -12.87
C HIS A 17 15.15 -2.56 -12.30
N ALA A 18 15.50 -2.63 -11.02
CA ALA A 18 15.87 -3.90 -10.42
C ALA A 18 14.75 -4.41 -9.52
N THR A 19 14.21 -5.58 -9.83
CA THR A 19 13.36 -6.31 -8.88
C THR A 19 14.10 -6.46 -7.56
N TYR A 20 13.60 -5.81 -6.53
CA TYR A 20 14.14 -5.97 -5.19
C TYR A 20 13.43 -7.10 -4.47
N ARG A 21 14.20 -8.00 -3.86
CA ARG A 21 13.66 -9.12 -3.09
C ARG A 21 14.43 -9.25 -1.78
N HIS A 22 13.69 -9.29 -0.69
CA HIS A 22 14.17 -9.70 0.61
C HIS A 22 13.30 -10.85 1.11
N ARG A 23 13.91 -11.93 1.54
CA ARG A 23 13.22 -13.15 1.99
C ARG A 23 14.03 -13.82 3.09
N VAL A 24 13.32 -14.32 4.06
CA VAL A 24 13.87 -15.12 5.16
C VAL A 24 13.54 -16.58 4.95
N ALA A 25 14.42 -17.47 5.36
CA ALA A 25 14.16 -18.91 5.28
C ALA A 25 13.05 -19.29 6.27
N ALA A 26 12.23 -20.28 5.89
CA ALA A 26 11.05 -20.64 6.68
C ALA A 26 11.39 -21.03 8.13
N HIS A 27 12.55 -21.67 8.35
CA HIS A 27 12.99 -22.10 9.69
C HIS A 27 13.52 -20.94 10.56
N GLU A 28 13.75 -19.76 9.98
CA GLU A 28 14.16 -18.54 10.68
C GLU A 28 12.96 -17.68 11.11
N LEU A 29 11.76 -17.97 10.56
CA LEU A 29 10.52 -17.31 10.95
C LEU A 29 9.96 -17.94 12.24
N THR A 30 10.63 -17.72 13.35
CA THR A 30 10.33 -18.34 14.65
C THR A 30 9.43 -17.48 15.54
N ASP A 31 9.42 -16.18 15.32
CA ASP A 31 8.67 -15.25 16.15
C ASP A 31 7.22 -15.08 15.64
N ARG A 32 6.29 -14.88 16.57
CA ARG A 32 4.90 -14.59 16.24
C ARG A 32 4.78 -13.31 15.40
N ILE A 33 5.52 -12.27 15.78
CA ILE A 33 5.64 -11.03 15.02
C ILE A 33 7.00 -11.06 14.34
N THR A 34 7.01 -11.02 13.02
CA THR A 34 8.23 -10.97 12.22
C THR A 34 8.98 -9.66 12.51
N PRO A 35 10.25 -9.71 12.91
CA PRO A 35 11.07 -8.51 13.04
C PRO A 35 11.04 -7.69 11.75
N THR A 36 11.02 -6.36 11.85
CA THR A 36 10.91 -5.47 10.67
C THR A 36 12.01 -5.73 9.64
N SER A 37 13.23 -6.08 10.08
CA SER A 37 14.34 -6.47 9.21
C SER A 37 14.04 -7.72 8.35
N ASP A 38 13.16 -8.58 8.83
CA ASP A 38 12.89 -9.90 8.27
C ASP A 38 11.55 -9.94 7.51
N VAL A 39 10.79 -8.85 7.54
CA VAL A 39 9.58 -8.71 6.71
C VAL A 39 9.97 -8.86 5.25
N PHE A 40 9.32 -9.79 4.55
CA PHE A 40 9.65 -10.00 3.14
C PHE A 40 9.31 -8.76 2.30
N VAL A 41 10.15 -8.50 1.31
CA VAL A 41 9.92 -7.45 0.32
C VAL A 41 9.97 -8.07 -1.07
N LEU A 42 9.01 -7.73 -1.90
CA LEU A 42 8.98 -8.06 -3.31
C LEU A 42 8.50 -6.85 -4.10
N ALA A 43 9.42 -6.18 -4.77
CA ALA A 43 9.16 -5.00 -5.58
C ALA A 43 9.62 -5.26 -7.01
N HIS A 44 8.70 -5.56 -7.92
CA HIS A 44 9.00 -5.90 -9.31
C HIS A 44 9.54 -4.71 -10.11
N PHE A 45 9.05 -3.51 -9.81
CA PHE A 45 9.46 -2.26 -10.48
C PHE A 45 10.52 -1.48 -9.70
N GLY A 46 11.14 -2.10 -8.69
CA GLY A 46 12.05 -1.43 -7.77
C GLY A 46 11.34 -0.81 -6.57
N VAL A 47 12.10 -0.16 -5.71
CA VAL A 47 11.58 0.47 -4.49
C VAL A 47 11.33 1.94 -4.75
N VAL A 48 10.09 2.37 -4.60
CA VAL A 48 9.71 3.79 -4.70
C VAL A 48 10.31 4.56 -3.53
N ARG A 49 11.00 5.64 -3.82
CA ARG A 49 11.50 6.57 -2.81
C ARG A 49 10.58 7.77 -2.73
N ILE A 50 9.96 7.97 -1.57
CA ILE A 50 9.02 9.04 -1.30
C ILE A 50 9.71 10.07 -0.40
N GLN A 51 9.49 11.36 -0.70
CA GLN A 51 9.82 12.47 0.20
C GLN A 51 8.62 12.68 1.14
N PRO A 52 8.69 12.32 2.43
CA PRO A 52 7.53 12.35 3.32
C PRO A 52 6.84 13.72 3.41
N ASP A 53 7.62 14.80 3.44
CA ASP A 53 7.10 16.15 3.56
C ASP A 53 6.37 16.64 2.30
N ALA A 54 6.76 16.13 1.13
CA ALA A 54 6.14 16.45 -0.15
C ALA A 54 4.98 15.51 -0.52
N TRP A 55 4.90 14.36 0.12
CA TRP A 55 3.89 13.35 -0.19
C TRP A 55 2.48 13.80 0.22
N ARG A 56 1.51 13.47 -0.62
CA ARG A 56 0.09 13.71 -0.36
C ARG A 56 -0.75 12.51 -0.78
N LEU A 57 -1.71 12.16 0.06
CA LEU A 57 -2.79 11.26 -0.30
C LEU A 57 -3.89 12.08 -0.98
N HIS A 58 -4.05 11.89 -2.28
CA HIS A 58 -5.14 12.51 -3.03
C HIS A 58 -6.38 11.62 -2.97
N VAL A 59 -7.47 12.15 -2.44
CA VAL A 59 -8.76 11.45 -2.41
C VAL A 59 -9.73 12.21 -3.29
N THR A 60 -10.17 11.57 -4.37
CA THR A 60 -10.98 12.19 -5.42
C THR A 60 -12.06 11.23 -5.93
N GLY A 61 -12.79 11.60 -6.98
CA GLY A 61 -13.83 10.76 -7.58
C GLY A 61 -15.21 11.02 -6.99
N MET A 62 -15.90 9.98 -6.56
CA MET A 62 -17.27 10.09 -6.02
C MET A 62 -17.28 10.56 -4.57
N VAL A 63 -16.74 11.75 -4.32
CA VAL A 63 -16.72 12.43 -3.03
C VAL A 63 -17.26 13.84 -3.15
N ASN A 64 -17.84 14.39 -2.06
CA ASN A 64 -18.33 15.76 -2.03
C ASN A 64 -17.21 16.76 -1.70
N ARG A 65 -16.18 16.31 -0.99
CA ARG A 65 -15.05 17.13 -0.55
C ARG A 65 -13.72 16.47 -0.94
N PRO A 66 -13.29 16.58 -2.20
CA PRO A 66 -11.96 16.09 -2.61
C PRO A 66 -10.86 16.70 -1.73
N ALA A 67 -9.86 15.90 -1.38
CA ALA A 67 -8.79 16.30 -0.47
C ALA A 67 -7.41 15.84 -0.94
N ALA A 68 -6.39 16.58 -0.53
CA ALA A 68 -4.98 16.22 -0.62
C ALA A 68 -4.39 16.27 0.79
N ILE A 69 -4.24 15.10 1.41
CA ILE A 69 -3.91 14.93 2.82
C ILE A 69 -2.42 14.62 2.93
N SER A 70 -1.68 15.40 3.71
CA SER A 70 -0.26 15.14 4.00
C SER A 70 -0.10 13.98 4.96
N LEU A 71 1.11 13.41 5.03
CA LEU A 71 1.44 12.39 6.03
C LEU A 71 1.29 12.94 7.46
N HIS A 72 1.59 14.22 7.68
CA HIS A 72 1.40 14.87 8.97
C HIS A 72 -0.09 14.90 9.36
N GLU A 73 -0.97 15.36 8.46
CA GLU A 73 -2.41 15.39 8.69
C GLU A 73 -3.00 13.99 8.91
N LEU A 74 -2.49 12.96 8.20
CA LEU A 74 -2.90 11.58 8.47
C LEU A 74 -2.53 11.13 9.88
N ARG A 75 -1.35 11.54 10.39
CA ARG A 75 -0.89 11.19 11.73
C ARG A 75 -1.63 11.90 12.85
N GLU A 76 -2.32 13.00 12.57
CA GLU A 76 -3.22 13.68 13.53
C GLU A 76 -4.55 12.93 13.70
N LEU A 77 -4.91 12.02 12.80
CA LEU A 77 -6.10 11.20 12.93
C LEU A 77 -5.90 10.07 13.95
N PRO A 78 -6.97 9.52 14.54
CA PRO A 78 -6.87 8.45 15.50
C PRO A 78 -6.10 7.24 14.96
N LYS A 79 -4.88 7.06 15.47
CA LYS A 79 -4.04 5.90 15.13
C LYS A 79 -4.62 4.64 15.75
N ILE A 80 -4.61 3.56 14.99
CA ILE A 80 -4.84 2.21 15.49
C ILE A 80 -3.70 1.28 15.05
N GLU A 81 -3.59 0.15 15.73
CA GLU A 81 -2.65 -0.92 15.38
C GLU A 81 -3.42 -2.21 15.15
N LEU A 82 -3.04 -2.93 14.09
CA LEU A 82 -3.60 -4.24 13.76
C LEU A 82 -2.49 -5.24 13.51
N GLU A 83 -2.57 -6.39 14.16
CA GLU A 83 -1.74 -7.53 13.80
C GLU A 83 -2.34 -8.22 12.58
N ALA A 84 -1.56 -8.32 11.51
CA ALA A 84 -1.96 -9.02 10.31
C ALA A 84 -0.76 -9.61 9.57
N PHE A 85 -0.95 -10.82 9.04
CA PHE A 85 0.03 -11.40 8.15
C PHE A 85 -0.19 -10.95 6.71
N ILE A 86 0.91 -10.85 5.98
CA ILE A 86 0.92 -10.69 4.53
C ILE A 86 1.53 -11.94 3.90
N LYS A 87 0.95 -12.37 2.77
CA LYS A 87 1.45 -13.49 1.97
C LYS A 87 1.35 -13.13 0.50
N CYS A 88 2.49 -13.21 -0.21
CA CYS A 88 2.49 -13.00 -1.65
C CYS A 88 1.96 -14.24 -2.39
N ALA A 89 1.21 -14.04 -3.49
CA ALA A 89 0.78 -15.12 -4.39
C ALA A 89 1.98 -15.85 -5.03
N GLY A 90 3.13 -15.16 -5.20
CA GLY A 90 4.40 -15.76 -5.62
C GLY A 90 5.10 -16.54 -4.51
N PHE A 91 4.36 -17.04 -3.54
CA PHE A 91 4.87 -17.94 -2.51
C PHE A 91 5.41 -19.23 -3.17
N PRO A 92 6.66 -19.63 -2.91
CA PRO A 92 7.21 -20.84 -3.52
C PRO A 92 6.40 -22.08 -3.13
N HIS A 93 5.91 -22.82 -4.12
CA HIS A 93 5.29 -24.13 -3.91
C HIS A 93 6.32 -25.25 -3.84
N ASP A 94 7.51 -25.02 -4.40
CA ASP A 94 8.61 -25.95 -4.36
C ASP A 94 9.17 -26.03 -2.93
N HIS A 95 9.09 -27.21 -2.33
CA HIS A 95 9.56 -27.48 -0.98
C HIS A 95 11.08 -27.40 -0.81
N THR A 96 11.83 -27.45 -1.92
CA THR A 96 13.30 -27.29 -1.89
C THR A 96 13.73 -25.86 -1.73
N ILE A 97 12.83 -24.87 -1.97
CA ILE A 97 13.12 -23.45 -1.76
C ILE A 97 12.87 -23.13 -0.29
N ALA A 98 13.93 -22.83 0.44
CA ALA A 98 13.87 -22.56 1.88
C ALA A 98 13.13 -21.27 2.23
N THR A 99 13.24 -20.23 1.40
CA THR A 99 12.66 -18.92 1.66
C THR A 99 11.16 -18.85 1.39
N ARG A 100 10.45 -17.97 2.12
CA ARG A 100 9.01 -17.78 1.99
C ARG A 100 8.65 -16.29 1.88
N ASN A 101 7.59 -16.00 1.14
CA ASN A 101 7.01 -14.66 1.01
C ASN A 101 5.82 -14.55 1.98
N VAL A 102 6.08 -14.63 3.25
CA VAL A 102 5.10 -14.49 4.33
C VAL A 102 5.75 -13.74 5.49
N SER A 103 5.01 -12.85 6.12
CA SER A 103 5.41 -12.16 7.33
C SER A 103 4.16 -11.82 8.13
N ASN A 104 4.26 -11.86 9.47
CA ASN A 104 3.22 -11.38 10.36
C ASN A 104 3.73 -10.13 11.08
N ALA A 105 3.02 -9.03 10.97
CA ALA A 105 3.46 -7.75 11.49
C ALA A 105 2.33 -7.01 12.22
N VAL A 106 2.72 -6.09 13.09
CA VAL A 106 1.80 -5.10 13.64
C VAL A 106 1.87 -3.87 12.75
N TRP A 107 0.74 -3.53 12.15
CA TRP A 107 0.60 -2.40 11.22
C TRP A 107 -0.03 -1.23 11.95
N GLY A 108 0.65 -0.10 11.99
CA GLY A 108 0.16 1.15 12.55
C GLY A 108 -0.35 2.10 11.47
N GLY A 109 -1.49 2.74 11.73
CA GLY A 109 -2.07 3.67 10.76
C GLY A 109 -3.41 4.22 11.17
N VAL A 110 -4.11 4.84 10.24
CA VAL A 110 -5.46 5.36 10.40
C VAL A 110 -6.47 4.47 9.66
N ARG A 111 -7.67 4.32 10.21
CA ARG A 111 -8.73 3.61 9.48
C ARG A 111 -9.05 4.31 8.17
N LEU A 112 -9.17 3.55 7.09
CA LEU A 112 -9.60 4.11 5.81
C LEU A 112 -10.98 4.78 5.95
N SER A 113 -11.86 4.24 6.77
CA SER A 113 -13.19 4.81 7.04
C SER A 113 -13.15 6.23 7.62
N GLU A 114 -12.11 6.59 8.41
CA GLU A 114 -11.94 7.96 8.92
C GLU A 114 -11.69 8.94 7.78
N VAL A 115 -10.81 8.57 6.85
CA VAL A 115 -10.51 9.40 5.68
C VAL A 115 -11.72 9.50 4.75
N LEU A 116 -12.40 8.38 4.49
CA LEU A 116 -13.59 8.35 3.64
C LEU A 116 -14.72 9.22 4.21
N ARG A 117 -14.88 9.27 5.53
CA ARG A 117 -15.87 10.13 6.19
C ARG A 117 -15.53 11.63 6.04
N GLN A 118 -14.25 11.99 6.12
CA GLN A 118 -13.83 13.39 5.93
C GLN A 118 -14.12 13.91 4.52
N VAL A 119 -13.94 13.07 3.50
CA VAL A 119 -14.19 13.47 2.11
C VAL A 119 -15.65 13.36 1.70
N ASP A 120 -16.51 12.83 2.56
CA ASP A 120 -17.96 12.75 2.35
C ASP A 120 -18.29 12.02 1.04
N VAL A 121 -18.17 10.68 1.09
CA VAL A 121 -18.41 9.79 -0.06
C VAL A 121 -19.85 9.92 -0.54
N ARG A 122 -20.04 10.10 -1.82
CA ARG A 122 -21.37 10.25 -2.44
C ARG A 122 -22.13 8.93 -2.51
N ASP A 123 -23.44 9.03 -2.50
CA ASP A 123 -24.32 7.90 -2.80
C ASP A 123 -24.00 7.32 -4.19
N GLY A 124 -24.06 5.98 -4.28
CA GLY A 124 -23.76 5.26 -5.51
C GLY A 124 -22.27 4.92 -5.70
N ALA A 125 -21.37 5.41 -4.87
CA ALA A 125 -19.99 4.91 -4.84
C ALA A 125 -19.96 3.44 -4.40
N SER A 126 -19.29 2.58 -5.15
CA SER A 126 -19.28 1.13 -4.91
C SER A 126 -17.90 0.59 -4.58
N PHE A 127 -16.84 1.27 -4.99
CA PHE A 127 -15.46 0.82 -4.82
C PHE A 127 -14.54 1.97 -4.39
N VAL A 128 -13.49 1.63 -3.67
CA VAL A 128 -12.32 2.46 -3.44
C VAL A 128 -11.20 1.93 -4.31
N TRP A 129 -10.62 2.79 -5.16
CA TRP A 129 -9.47 2.49 -6.00
C TRP A 129 -8.23 3.14 -5.38
N ALA A 130 -7.24 2.34 -5.03
CA ALA A 130 -5.94 2.80 -4.56
C ALA A 130 -4.94 2.78 -5.71
N PHE A 131 -4.30 3.92 -5.94
CA PHE A 131 -3.25 4.10 -6.93
C PHE A 131 -1.93 4.32 -6.22
N ALA A 132 -0.92 3.55 -6.61
CA ALA A 132 0.44 3.70 -6.10
C ALA A 132 1.38 4.11 -7.24
N PRO A 133 2.49 4.80 -6.91
CA PRO A 133 3.40 5.36 -7.90
C PRO A 133 4.28 4.33 -8.60
N ASP A 134 4.21 3.07 -8.19
CA ASP A 134 5.00 1.99 -8.79
C ASP A 134 4.69 1.88 -10.28
N HIS A 135 5.71 2.03 -11.11
CA HIS A 135 5.60 1.92 -12.56
C HIS A 135 6.85 1.30 -13.16
N GLY A 136 6.74 0.77 -14.37
CA GLY A 136 7.87 0.16 -15.05
C GLY A 136 7.48 -1.08 -15.83
N SER A 137 8.47 -1.92 -16.13
CA SER A 137 8.30 -3.17 -16.86
C SER A 137 8.88 -4.34 -16.06
N TYR A 138 8.20 -5.47 -16.09
CA TYR A 138 8.65 -6.71 -15.52
C TYR A 138 8.22 -7.86 -16.43
N ALA A 139 9.17 -8.65 -16.92
CA ALA A 139 8.95 -9.63 -17.99
C ALA A 139 8.24 -8.98 -19.21
N ASP A 140 7.12 -9.53 -19.62
CA ASP A 140 6.32 -9.03 -20.76
C ASP A 140 5.23 -8.03 -20.34
N PHE A 141 5.26 -7.57 -19.07
CA PHE A 141 4.26 -6.68 -18.52
C PHE A 141 4.83 -5.29 -18.25
N SER A 142 4.08 -4.26 -18.61
CA SER A 142 4.37 -2.87 -18.28
C SER A 142 3.17 -2.22 -17.61
N ALA A 143 3.42 -1.39 -16.62
CA ALA A 143 2.39 -0.64 -15.93
C ALA A 143 2.82 0.80 -15.67
N ASP A 144 1.89 1.73 -15.82
CA ASP A 144 2.10 3.16 -15.54
C ASP A 144 1.87 3.49 -14.05
N CYS A 145 1.16 2.62 -13.33
CA CYS A 145 0.96 2.71 -11.90
C CYS A 145 0.50 1.34 -11.35
N TYR A 146 0.67 1.12 -10.06
CA TYR A 146 0.06 -0.01 -9.38
C TYR A 146 -1.35 0.37 -8.90
N ILE A 147 -2.34 -0.46 -9.22
CA ILE A 147 -3.74 -0.19 -8.91
C ILE A 147 -4.34 -1.38 -8.18
N LYS A 148 -5.08 -1.11 -7.11
CA LYS A 148 -5.94 -2.06 -6.44
C LYS A 148 -7.27 -1.43 -6.08
N ASP A 149 -8.31 -2.25 -6.14
CA ASP A 149 -9.66 -1.87 -5.72
C ASP A 149 -10.15 -2.75 -4.57
N ILE A 150 -11.00 -2.17 -3.76
CA ILE A 150 -11.78 -2.89 -2.74
C ILE A 150 -13.23 -2.38 -2.78
N PRO A 151 -14.22 -3.23 -2.51
CA PRO A 151 -15.60 -2.77 -2.33
C PRO A 151 -15.67 -1.69 -1.25
N LEU A 152 -16.48 -0.64 -1.46
CA LEU A 152 -16.63 0.44 -0.49
C LEU A 152 -17.04 -0.08 0.90
N THR A 153 -17.91 -1.07 0.95
CA THR A 153 -18.33 -1.73 2.21
C THR A 153 -17.13 -2.31 2.96
N ARG A 154 -16.12 -2.83 2.25
CA ARG A 154 -14.87 -3.29 2.85
C ARG A 154 -13.98 -2.13 3.28
N GLY A 155 -13.89 -1.07 2.47
CA GLY A 155 -13.15 0.16 2.80
C GLY A 155 -13.65 0.88 4.05
N LEU A 156 -14.93 0.69 4.39
CA LEU A 156 -15.57 1.26 5.58
C LEU A 156 -15.43 0.38 6.84
N ALA A 157 -14.89 -0.83 6.72
CA ALA A 157 -14.71 -1.73 7.86
C ALA A 157 -13.61 -1.24 8.81
N ASP A 158 -13.75 -1.60 10.10
CA ASP A 158 -12.86 -1.11 11.17
C ASP A 158 -11.44 -1.67 11.11
N ASP A 159 -11.23 -2.74 10.35
CA ASP A 159 -9.95 -3.45 10.19
C ASP A 159 -9.24 -3.14 8.86
N VAL A 160 -9.61 -2.06 8.17
CA VAL A 160 -8.93 -1.57 6.97
C VAL A 160 -8.16 -0.30 7.28
N LEU A 161 -6.85 -0.35 7.11
CA LEU A 161 -5.92 0.73 7.42
C LEU A 161 -5.32 1.38 6.18
N LEU A 162 -5.03 2.67 6.31
CA LEU A 162 -3.92 3.35 5.63
C LEU A 162 -2.72 3.25 6.57
N ALA A 163 -1.91 2.20 6.39
CA ALA A 163 -0.75 1.93 7.22
C ALA A 163 0.41 2.85 6.83
N TYR A 164 1.09 3.41 7.84
CA TYR A 164 2.31 4.22 7.68
C TYR A 164 3.43 3.83 8.68
N GLU A 165 3.15 2.83 9.53
CA GLU A 165 4.10 2.20 10.47
C GLU A 165 3.95 0.68 10.45
#